data_10109d64973e5ecf5f4ac941b7763db1
#
_entry.id   10109d64973e5ecf5f4ac941b7763db1
#
_cell.length_a   1.000
_cell.length_b   1.000
_cell.length_c   1.000
_cell.angle_alpha   90.00
_cell.angle_beta   90.00
_cell.angle_gamma   90.00
#
_symmetry.space_group_name_H-M   'P 1'
#
loop_
_entity.id
_entity.type
_entity.pdbx_description
1 polymer ?
#
loop_
_entity_poly.entity_id
_entity_poly.type
_entity_poly.pdbx_seq_one_letter_code
_entity_poly.pdbx_strand_id
1 'polypeptide(L)'
;METLIWVAVVVVAVVAVAAVGYVVLQQQRRNRLRARFGPEYDRLVAESENRKEAEQELLAREQRFSQLDIRPLAPESRQTYAKRWTEVQERFVDSPAMAVTEADQLVTAVMAERGYPTDDFEERMSTLSVAHAATLDHYRKAHDISARAARKEASTEDLRQAMVHYRALFQELLEEPAERQDRAGQDHADHQDRVEHQDAEHHRRHDNTTGR
;
A
#
# COMPACT_ATOMS: atom_id res chain seq x y z
N MET A 1 27.44 43.31 -32.39
CA MET A 1 26.96 43.23 -30.99
C MET A 1 25.56 42.63 -30.89
N GLU A 2 24.66 42.94 -31.82
CA GLU A 2 23.27 42.39 -31.81
C GLU A 2 23.20 40.87 -31.92
N THR A 3 24.02 40.23 -32.75
CA THR A 3 24.06 38.77 -32.90
C THR A 3 24.46 38.06 -31.62
N LEU A 4 25.36 38.62 -30.82
CA LEU A 4 25.76 38.06 -29.53
C LEU A 4 24.62 38.14 -28.48
N ILE A 5 23.84 39.21 -28.53
CA ILE A 5 22.66 39.37 -27.64
C ILE A 5 21.61 38.35 -28.01
N TRP A 6 21.31 38.13 -29.28
CA TRP A 6 20.36 37.14 -29.74
C TRP A 6 20.78 35.71 -29.38
N VAL A 7 22.07 35.40 -29.53
CA VAL A 7 22.62 34.10 -29.12
C VAL A 7 22.45 33.90 -27.59
N ALA A 8 22.77 34.91 -26.81
CA ALA A 8 22.59 34.84 -25.35
C ALA A 8 21.12 34.61 -24.95
N VAL A 9 20.16 35.29 -25.60
CA VAL A 9 18.72 35.12 -25.33
C VAL A 9 18.27 33.72 -25.69
N VAL A 10 18.69 33.15 -26.81
CA VAL A 10 18.35 31.77 -27.21
C VAL A 10 18.92 30.77 -26.22
N VAL A 11 20.17 30.92 -25.77
CA VAL A 11 20.77 30.02 -24.76
C VAL A 11 20.00 30.08 -23.45
N VAL A 12 19.64 31.27 -22.96
CA VAL A 12 18.84 31.42 -21.74
C VAL A 12 17.47 30.77 -21.92
N ALA A 13 16.80 30.92 -23.04
CA ALA A 13 15.52 30.30 -23.33
C ALA A 13 15.60 28.75 -23.32
N VAL A 14 16.65 28.19 -23.96
CA VAL A 14 16.87 26.73 -23.96
C VAL A 14 17.12 26.20 -22.54
N VAL A 15 17.95 26.89 -21.75
CA VAL A 15 18.22 26.52 -20.37
C VAL A 15 16.95 26.59 -19.53
N ALA A 16 16.12 27.63 -19.71
CA ALA A 16 14.85 27.76 -19.00
C ALA A 16 13.87 26.62 -19.35
N VAL A 17 13.73 26.27 -20.62
CA VAL A 17 12.90 25.16 -21.08
C VAL A 17 13.41 23.83 -20.52
N ALA A 18 14.72 23.59 -20.55
CA ALA A 18 15.31 22.38 -19.98
C ALA A 18 15.10 22.29 -18.47
N ALA A 19 15.22 23.40 -17.73
CA ALA A 19 14.97 23.46 -16.30
C ALA A 19 13.49 23.14 -15.96
N VAL A 20 12.56 23.74 -16.71
CA VAL A 20 11.12 23.45 -16.54
C VAL A 20 10.82 21.98 -16.84
N GLY A 21 11.34 21.43 -17.94
CA GLY A 21 11.20 20.03 -18.30
C GLY A 21 11.72 19.10 -17.21
N TYR A 22 12.89 19.40 -16.65
CA TYR A 22 13.48 18.65 -15.54
C TYR A 22 12.57 18.66 -14.30
N VAL A 23 12.05 19.83 -13.90
CA VAL A 23 11.15 19.95 -12.74
C VAL A 23 9.86 19.18 -12.96
N VAL A 24 9.26 19.25 -14.15
CA VAL A 24 8.04 18.50 -14.49
C VAL A 24 8.27 16.99 -14.41
N LEU A 25 9.36 16.49 -15.00
CA LEU A 25 9.70 15.07 -14.95
C LEU A 25 9.93 14.59 -13.52
N GLN A 26 10.62 15.38 -12.70
CA GLN A 26 10.84 15.06 -11.29
C GLN A 26 9.53 15.04 -10.51
N GLN A 27 8.63 15.99 -10.77
CA GLN A 27 7.32 16.03 -10.13
C GLN A 27 6.44 14.83 -10.53
N GLN A 28 6.43 14.46 -11.81
CA GLN A 28 5.70 13.28 -12.30
C GLN A 28 6.23 11.99 -11.65
N ARG A 29 7.56 11.82 -11.59
CA ARG A 29 8.19 10.68 -10.91
C ARG A 29 7.78 10.60 -9.44
N ARG A 30 7.81 11.72 -8.73
CA ARG A 30 7.40 11.82 -7.33
C ARG A 30 5.93 11.43 -7.16
N ASN A 31 5.04 11.97 -7.99
CA ASN A 31 3.61 11.68 -7.92
C ASN A 31 3.34 10.19 -8.17
N ARG A 32 4.06 9.58 -9.13
CA ARG A 32 3.98 8.14 -9.40
C ARG A 32 4.41 7.30 -8.19
N LEU A 33 5.55 7.61 -7.57
CA LEU A 33 6.02 6.89 -6.39
C LEU A 33 5.04 7.06 -5.22
N ARG A 34 4.54 8.27 -4.99
CA ARG A 34 3.57 8.54 -3.93
C ARG A 34 2.24 7.79 -4.17
N ALA A 35 1.77 7.73 -5.40
CA ALA A 35 0.56 6.97 -5.75
C ALA A 35 0.76 5.47 -5.56
N ARG A 36 1.94 4.93 -5.88
CA ARG A 36 2.23 3.50 -5.77
C ARG A 36 2.46 3.05 -4.33
N PHE A 37 3.24 3.79 -3.57
CA PHE A 37 3.66 3.42 -2.22
C PHE A 37 2.77 4.01 -1.11
N GLY A 38 1.87 4.93 -1.45
CA GLY A 38 0.95 5.53 -0.49
C GLY A 38 1.64 6.06 0.77
N PRO A 39 1.16 5.68 1.98
CA PRO A 39 1.72 6.13 3.24
C PRO A 39 3.19 5.76 3.45
N GLU A 40 3.64 4.66 2.86
CA GLU A 40 5.04 4.20 2.98
C GLU A 40 6.03 5.17 2.31
N TYR A 41 5.62 5.87 1.24
CA TYR A 41 6.42 6.94 0.66
C TYR A 41 6.72 8.04 1.67
N ASP A 42 5.68 8.57 2.34
CA ASP A 42 5.84 9.66 3.29
C ASP A 42 6.64 9.21 4.53
N ARG A 43 6.46 7.97 4.96
CA ARG A 43 7.22 7.36 6.04
C ARG A 43 8.71 7.26 5.71
N LEU A 44 9.06 6.69 4.56
CA LEU A 44 10.45 6.53 4.15
C LEU A 44 11.14 7.87 3.96
N VAL A 45 10.43 8.88 3.42
CA VAL A 45 10.95 10.26 3.33
C VAL A 45 11.23 10.86 4.70
N ALA A 46 10.43 10.54 5.73
CA ALA A 46 10.65 11.02 7.09
C ALA A 46 11.83 10.31 7.80
N GLU A 47 12.09 9.06 7.45
CA GLU A 47 13.15 8.23 8.04
C GLU A 47 14.51 8.40 7.33
N SER A 48 14.53 8.90 6.08
CA SER A 48 15.76 9.10 5.29
C SER A 48 16.39 10.47 5.53
N GLU A 49 17.70 10.58 5.33
CA GLU A 49 18.42 11.86 5.44
C GLU A 49 17.88 12.91 4.45
N ASN A 50 17.49 12.46 3.27
CA ASN A 50 16.92 13.34 2.25
C ASN A 50 15.93 12.56 1.34
N ARG A 51 15.02 13.31 0.72
CA ARG A 51 14.00 12.78 -0.18
C ARG A 51 14.56 11.97 -1.35
N LYS A 52 15.69 12.39 -1.91
CA LYS A 52 16.29 11.72 -3.06
C LYS A 52 16.72 10.30 -2.72
N GLU A 53 17.24 10.11 -1.55
CA GLU A 53 17.62 8.80 -1.01
C GLU A 53 16.39 7.89 -0.83
N ALA A 54 15.33 8.41 -0.20
CA ALA A 54 14.07 7.68 -0.08
C ALA A 54 13.50 7.25 -1.44
N GLU A 55 13.48 8.16 -2.42
CA GLU A 55 13.00 7.85 -3.76
C GLU A 55 13.89 6.85 -4.50
N GLN A 56 15.20 6.86 -4.27
CA GLN A 56 16.12 5.85 -4.81
C GLN A 56 15.88 4.48 -4.21
N GLU A 57 15.66 4.40 -2.89
CA GLU A 57 15.34 3.12 -2.23
C GLU A 57 14.00 2.57 -2.74
N LEU A 58 12.96 3.40 -2.89
CA LEU A 58 11.67 2.95 -3.43
C LEU A 58 11.81 2.40 -4.86
N LEU A 59 12.62 3.01 -5.70
CA LEU A 59 12.91 2.50 -7.04
C LEU A 59 13.70 1.20 -7.00
N ALA A 60 14.65 1.07 -6.08
CA ALA A 60 15.38 -0.17 -5.88
C ALA A 60 14.45 -1.31 -5.43
N ARG A 61 13.45 -1.00 -4.57
CA ARG A 61 12.40 -1.97 -4.19
C ARG A 61 11.56 -2.40 -5.39
N GLU A 62 11.12 -1.45 -6.23
CA GLU A 62 10.41 -1.77 -7.48
C GLU A 62 11.24 -2.70 -8.39
N GLN A 63 12.54 -2.41 -8.53
CA GLN A 63 13.41 -3.21 -9.37
C GLN A 63 13.61 -4.63 -8.80
N ARG A 64 13.86 -4.76 -7.50
CA ARG A 64 13.95 -6.08 -6.85
C ARG A 64 12.64 -6.86 -6.99
N PHE A 65 11.51 -6.21 -6.74
CA PHE A 65 10.19 -6.82 -6.90
C PHE A 65 9.93 -7.33 -8.33
N SER A 66 10.35 -6.58 -9.35
CA SER A 66 10.16 -6.97 -10.75
C SER A 66 10.94 -8.23 -11.16
N GLN A 67 11.89 -8.67 -10.35
CA GLN A 67 12.69 -9.89 -10.57
C GLN A 67 12.07 -11.12 -9.88
N LEU A 68 11.05 -10.93 -9.04
CA LEU A 68 10.37 -12.02 -8.36
C LEU A 68 9.33 -12.66 -9.28
N ASP A 69 9.21 -13.99 -9.19
CA ASP A 69 8.15 -14.75 -9.88
C ASP A 69 6.90 -14.84 -9.01
N ILE A 70 6.21 -13.71 -8.86
CA ILE A 70 4.98 -13.64 -8.08
C ILE A 70 3.80 -14.18 -8.89
N ARG A 71 3.12 -15.19 -8.35
CA ARG A 71 2.03 -15.91 -8.99
C ARG A 71 0.73 -15.81 -8.20
N PRO A 72 -0.43 -15.87 -8.88
CA PRO A 72 -1.70 -16.08 -8.20
C PRO A 72 -1.75 -17.48 -7.57
N LEU A 73 -2.51 -17.63 -6.49
CA LEU A 73 -2.79 -18.93 -5.90
C LEU A 73 -3.68 -19.78 -6.83
N ALA A 74 -3.45 -21.08 -6.86
CA ALA A 74 -4.41 -22.01 -7.44
C ALA A 74 -5.76 -21.95 -6.69
N PRO A 75 -6.90 -22.15 -7.37
CA PRO A 75 -8.22 -22.10 -6.73
C PRO A 75 -8.34 -23.05 -5.51
N GLU A 76 -7.75 -24.24 -5.60
CA GLU A 76 -7.74 -25.23 -4.53
C GLU A 76 -6.91 -24.77 -3.31
N SER A 77 -5.75 -24.15 -3.57
CA SER A 77 -4.91 -23.56 -2.52
C SER A 77 -5.65 -22.43 -1.81
N ARG A 78 -6.31 -21.56 -2.59
CA ARG A 78 -7.13 -20.45 -2.06
C ARG A 78 -8.22 -20.96 -1.12
N GLN A 79 -8.97 -21.98 -1.52
CA GLN A 79 -10.01 -22.59 -0.67
C GLN A 79 -9.42 -23.22 0.59
N THR A 80 -8.28 -23.89 0.47
CA THR A 80 -7.59 -24.51 1.59
C THR A 80 -7.12 -23.44 2.60
N TYR A 81 -6.54 -22.36 2.14
CA TYR A 81 -6.12 -21.27 3.01
C TYR A 81 -7.31 -20.55 3.66
N ALA A 82 -8.40 -20.32 2.92
CA ALA A 82 -9.63 -19.73 3.48
C ALA A 82 -10.22 -20.60 4.61
N LYS A 83 -10.23 -21.93 4.44
CA LYS A 83 -10.67 -22.87 5.48
C LYS A 83 -9.76 -22.82 6.71
N ARG A 84 -8.44 -22.87 6.51
CA ARG A 84 -7.46 -22.74 7.60
C ARG A 84 -7.61 -21.43 8.38
N TRP A 85 -7.89 -20.33 7.65
CA TRP A 85 -8.15 -19.06 8.31
C TRP A 85 -9.36 -19.11 9.24
N THR A 86 -10.45 -19.77 8.84
CA THR A 86 -11.63 -19.99 9.70
C THR A 86 -11.25 -20.79 10.96
N GLU A 87 -10.47 -21.85 10.80
CA GLU A 87 -9.99 -22.67 11.94
C GLU A 87 -9.12 -21.85 12.92
N VAL A 88 -8.27 -20.96 12.40
CA VAL A 88 -7.47 -20.02 13.23
C VAL A 88 -8.38 -19.04 13.99
N GLN A 89 -9.43 -18.53 13.34
CA GLN A 89 -10.39 -17.63 14.00
C GLN A 89 -11.20 -18.33 15.10
N GLU A 90 -11.61 -19.58 14.88
CA GLU A 90 -12.29 -20.38 15.89
C GLU A 90 -11.37 -20.63 17.10
N ARG A 91 -10.12 -20.96 16.87
CA ARG A 91 -9.10 -21.18 17.91
C ARG A 91 -8.83 -19.95 18.76
N PHE A 92 -9.06 -18.75 18.23
CA PHE A 92 -8.88 -17.51 18.97
C PHE A 92 -9.73 -17.45 20.24
N VAL A 93 -10.89 -18.10 20.27
CA VAL A 93 -11.80 -18.12 21.43
C VAL A 93 -11.13 -18.80 22.64
N ASP A 94 -10.45 -19.92 22.40
CA ASP A 94 -9.84 -20.72 23.45
C ASP A 94 -8.37 -20.37 23.72
N SER A 95 -7.65 -19.95 22.69
CA SER A 95 -6.21 -19.75 22.74
C SER A 95 -5.76 -18.54 21.90
N PRO A 96 -6.06 -17.30 22.33
CA PRO A 96 -5.81 -16.10 21.52
C PRO A 96 -4.36 -15.92 21.06
N ALA A 97 -3.39 -16.16 21.95
CA ALA A 97 -1.98 -16.00 21.61
C ALA A 97 -1.49 -17.02 20.57
N MET A 98 -1.96 -18.26 20.67
CA MET A 98 -1.64 -19.29 19.67
C MET A 98 -2.28 -18.97 18.33
N ALA A 99 -3.54 -18.52 18.32
CA ALA A 99 -4.23 -18.15 17.10
C ALA A 99 -3.53 -17.02 16.34
N VAL A 100 -2.99 -15.99 17.04
CA VAL A 100 -2.21 -14.93 16.43
C VAL A 100 -0.91 -15.46 15.82
N THR A 101 -0.22 -16.37 16.50
CA THR A 101 0.99 -17.02 15.95
C THR A 101 0.66 -17.82 14.69
N GLU A 102 -0.44 -18.56 14.70
CA GLU A 102 -0.88 -19.31 13.53
C GLU A 102 -1.35 -18.42 12.37
N ALA A 103 -1.98 -17.27 12.67
CA ALA A 103 -2.33 -16.28 11.67
C ALA A 103 -1.07 -15.73 10.95
N ASP A 104 0.00 -15.40 11.69
CA ASP A 104 1.28 -14.98 11.13
C ASP A 104 1.89 -16.07 10.22
N GLN A 105 1.92 -17.32 10.71
CA GLN A 105 2.40 -18.46 9.94
C GLN A 105 1.58 -18.68 8.67
N LEU A 106 0.26 -18.53 8.74
CA LEU A 106 -0.63 -18.72 7.62
C LEU A 106 -0.43 -17.64 6.55
N VAL A 107 -0.32 -16.37 6.95
CA VAL A 107 0.04 -15.25 6.05
C VAL A 107 1.38 -15.52 5.38
N THR A 108 2.40 -15.93 6.15
CA THR A 108 3.73 -16.24 5.63
C THR A 108 3.69 -17.43 4.64
N ALA A 109 2.88 -18.47 4.91
CA ALA A 109 2.72 -19.60 4.01
C ALA A 109 2.08 -19.20 2.66
N VAL A 110 1.06 -18.34 2.71
CA VAL A 110 0.45 -17.78 1.48
C VAL A 110 1.45 -16.97 0.68
N MET A 111 2.24 -16.14 1.35
CA MET A 111 3.31 -15.36 0.71
C MET A 111 4.32 -16.27 0.02
N ALA A 112 4.82 -17.30 0.71
CA ALA A 112 5.78 -18.26 0.18
C ALA A 112 5.24 -18.98 -1.08
N GLU A 113 3.99 -19.48 -1.03
CA GLU A 113 3.37 -20.15 -2.18
C GLU A 113 3.21 -19.23 -3.40
N ARG A 114 2.98 -17.94 -3.14
CA ARG A 114 2.92 -16.92 -4.20
C ARG A 114 4.28 -16.48 -4.73
N GLY A 115 5.39 -16.89 -4.12
CA GLY A 115 6.75 -16.55 -4.54
C GLY A 115 7.32 -15.28 -3.89
N TYR A 116 6.72 -14.78 -2.80
CA TYR A 116 7.31 -13.72 -2.01
C TYR A 116 8.46 -14.26 -1.15
N PRO A 117 9.54 -13.48 -0.93
CA PRO A 117 10.58 -13.84 0.02
C PRO A 117 10.01 -13.84 1.44
N THR A 118 10.35 -14.84 2.25
CA THR A 118 9.80 -15.03 3.59
C THR A 118 10.85 -15.22 4.69
N ASP A 119 12.13 -15.26 4.34
CA ASP A 119 13.21 -15.56 5.27
C ASP A 119 13.47 -14.42 6.25
N ASP A 120 13.40 -13.18 5.78
CA ASP A 120 13.65 -11.98 6.57
C ASP A 120 12.42 -11.05 6.63
N PHE A 121 12.19 -10.45 7.81
CA PHE A 121 11.05 -9.53 8.01
C PHE A 121 11.20 -8.25 7.20
N GLU A 122 12.38 -7.65 7.17
CA GLU A 122 12.62 -6.41 6.43
C GLU A 122 12.49 -6.62 4.91
N GLU A 123 12.94 -7.77 4.41
CA GLU A 123 12.77 -8.13 3.01
C GLU A 123 11.29 -8.33 2.65
N ARG A 124 10.51 -8.99 3.53
CA ARG A 124 9.04 -9.09 3.39
C ARG A 124 8.40 -7.73 3.34
N MET A 125 8.74 -6.83 4.28
CA MET A 125 8.22 -5.46 4.33
C MET A 125 8.56 -4.69 3.07
N SER A 126 9.81 -4.76 2.61
CA SER A 126 10.28 -4.13 1.38
C SER A 126 9.46 -4.60 0.16
N THR A 127 9.25 -5.90 0.04
CA THR A 127 8.52 -6.52 -1.08
C THR A 127 7.04 -6.19 -1.04
N LEU A 128 6.40 -6.32 0.13
CA LEU A 128 4.99 -5.97 0.33
C LEU A 128 4.71 -4.49 0.09
N SER A 129 5.68 -3.61 0.36
CA SER A 129 5.52 -2.17 0.12
C SER A 129 5.26 -1.82 -1.35
N VAL A 130 5.71 -2.66 -2.27
CA VAL A 130 5.52 -2.48 -3.72
C VAL A 130 4.16 -2.99 -4.19
N ALA A 131 3.70 -4.14 -3.67
CA ALA A 131 2.50 -4.84 -4.14
C ALA A 131 1.27 -4.58 -3.28
N HIS A 132 1.45 -4.31 -1.98
CA HIS A 132 0.43 -4.29 -0.94
C HIS A 132 0.57 -3.06 -0.02
N ALA A 133 0.85 -1.89 -0.60
CA ALA A 133 1.11 -0.66 0.15
C ALA A 133 -0.03 -0.26 1.10
N ALA A 134 -1.28 -0.52 0.70
CA ALA A 134 -2.46 -0.20 1.51
C ALA A 134 -2.56 -1.05 2.79
N THR A 135 -2.14 -2.32 2.75
CA THR A 135 -2.22 -3.25 3.88
C THR A 135 -0.89 -3.44 4.62
N LEU A 136 0.18 -2.83 4.13
CA LEU A 136 1.51 -2.93 4.74
C LEU A 136 1.55 -2.49 6.21
N ASP A 137 0.87 -1.38 6.54
CA ASP A 137 0.79 -0.87 7.91
C ASP A 137 0.02 -1.84 8.83
N HIS A 138 -1.01 -2.50 8.32
CA HIS A 138 -1.68 -3.58 9.03
C HIS A 138 -0.73 -4.72 9.36
N TYR A 139 0.05 -5.19 8.38
CA TYR A 139 1.00 -6.28 8.61
C TYR A 139 2.06 -5.92 9.66
N ARG A 140 2.60 -4.70 9.60
CA ARG A 140 3.57 -4.19 10.58
C ARG A 140 3.00 -4.18 12.00
N LYS A 141 1.77 -3.66 12.16
CA LYS A 141 1.08 -3.64 13.47
C LYS A 141 0.79 -5.04 14.00
N ALA A 142 0.33 -5.94 13.14
CA ALA A 142 0.08 -7.33 13.53
C ALA A 142 1.35 -8.02 14.00
N HIS A 143 2.44 -7.84 13.29
CA HIS A 143 3.74 -8.43 13.63
C HIS A 143 4.30 -7.86 14.95
N ASP A 144 4.18 -6.55 15.19
CA ASP A 144 4.58 -5.95 16.49
C ASP A 144 3.79 -6.56 17.66
N ILE A 145 2.46 -6.69 17.50
CA ILE A 145 1.62 -7.31 18.53
C ILE A 145 2.00 -8.78 18.71
N SER A 146 2.28 -9.51 17.64
CA SER A 146 2.71 -10.92 17.70
C SER A 146 4.04 -11.05 18.46
N ALA A 147 4.99 -10.16 18.21
CA ALA A 147 6.26 -10.12 18.94
C ALA A 147 6.06 -9.82 20.45
N ARG A 148 5.16 -8.90 20.81
CA ARG A 148 4.77 -8.64 22.21
C ARG A 148 4.06 -9.85 22.85
N ALA A 149 3.20 -10.54 22.09
CA ALA A 149 2.51 -11.73 22.54
C ALA A 149 3.50 -12.86 22.90
N ALA A 150 4.53 -13.06 22.09
CA ALA A 150 5.58 -14.03 22.38
C ALA A 150 6.31 -13.75 23.70
N ARG A 151 6.42 -12.47 24.11
CA ARG A 151 6.96 -12.04 25.42
C ARG A 151 5.92 -11.98 26.54
N LYS A 152 4.65 -12.37 26.26
CA LYS A 152 3.50 -12.27 27.19
C LYS A 152 3.17 -10.83 27.61
N GLU A 153 3.42 -9.87 26.74
CA GLU A 153 3.22 -8.43 26.96
C GLU A 153 1.98 -7.88 26.22
N ALA A 154 1.28 -8.71 25.47
CA ALA A 154 0.08 -8.33 24.75
C ALA A 154 -1.20 -8.67 25.53
N SER A 155 -2.12 -7.72 25.58
CA SER A 155 -3.49 -7.96 26.10
C SER A 155 -4.34 -8.76 25.11
N THR A 156 -5.46 -9.34 25.58
CA THR A 156 -6.41 -10.03 24.69
C THR A 156 -6.96 -9.09 23.60
N GLU A 157 -7.14 -7.81 23.92
CA GLU A 157 -7.56 -6.82 22.92
C GLU A 157 -6.47 -6.54 21.88
N ASP A 158 -5.20 -6.46 22.28
CA ASP A 158 -4.09 -6.38 21.33
C ASP A 158 -4.10 -7.60 20.39
N LEU A 159 -4.27 -8.82 20.94
CA LEU A 159 -4.33 -10.04 20.15
C LEU A 159 -5.52 -10.02 19.17
N ARG A 160 -6.68 -9.48 19.59
CA ARG A 160 -7.83 -9.31 18.70
C ARG A 160 -7.51 -8.33 17.56
N GLN A 161 -6.82 -7.23 17.86
CA GLN A 161 -6.37 -6.27 16.85
C GLN A 161 -5.37 -6.91 15.86
N ALA A 162 -4.44 -7.72 16.36
CA ALA A 162 -3.51 -8.46 15.49
C ALA A 162 -4.26 -9.35 14.49
N MET A 163 -5.30 -10.08 14.94
CA MET A 163 -6.13 -10.89 14.05
C MET A 163 -6.83 -10.07 12.97
N VAL A 164 -7.36 -8.89 13.32
CA VAL A 164 -7.97 -7.96 12.34
C VAL A 164 -6.93 -7.49 11.31
N HIS A 165 -5.74 -7.15 11.77
CA HIS A 165 -4.66 -6.69 10.91
C HIS A 165 -4.12 -7.80 9.99
N TYR A 166 -3.86 -9.00 10.51
CA TYR A 166 -3.47 -10.14 9.66
C TYR A 166 -4.53 -10.49 8.63
N ARG A 167 -5.82 -10.41 9.01
CA ARG A 167 -6.93 -10.66 8.08
C ARG A 167 -6.89 -9.73 6.87
N ALA A 168 -6.59 -8.44 7.07
CA ALA A 168 -6.54 -7.47 5.99
C ALA A 168 -5.52 -7.87 4.90
N LEU A 169 -4.28 -8.19 5.30
CA LEU A 169 -3.27 -8.65 4.35
C LEU A 169 -3.60 -10.04 3.78
N PHE A 170 -4.09 -10.96 4.62
CA PHE A 170 -4.46 -12.31 4.20
C PHE A 170 -5.51 -12.28 3.07
N GLN A 171 -6.56 -11.49 3.22
CA GLN A 171 -7.60 -11.34 2.22
C GLN A 171 -7.03 -10.79 0.90
N GLU A 172 -6.21 -9.76 0.97
CA GLU A 172 -5.56 -9.18 -0.21
C GLU A 172 -4.60 -10.17 -0.90
N LEU A 173 -3.91 -11.02 -0.14
CA LEU A 173 -3.05 -12.07 -0.69
C LEU A 173 -3.84 -13.21 -1.37
N LEU A 174 -5.07 -13.47 -0.94
CA LEU A 174 -5.94 -14.48 -1.57
C LEU A 174 -6.59 -13.98 -2.86
N GLU A 175 -6.73 -12.67 -3.05
CA GLU A 175 -7.36 -12.08 -4.22
C GLU A 175 -6.48 -12.21 -5.48
N GLU A 176 -7.12 -12.43 -6.62
CA GLU A 176 -6.41 -12.35 -7.90
C GLU A 176 -6.13 -10.89 -8.28
N PRO A 177 -5.06 -10.63 -9.05
CA PRO A 177 -4.75 -9.28 -9.53
C PRO A 177 -5.91 -8.63 -10.31
N ALA A 178 -6.69 -9.42 -11.06
CA ALA A 178 -7.87 -8.94 -11.79
C ALA A 178 -9.00 -8.51 -10.84
N GLU A 179 -9.29 -9.28 -9.81
CA GLU A 179 -10.32 -8.95 -8.80
C GLU A 179 -9.98 -7.68 -8.01
N ARG A 180 -8.69 -7.41 -7.81
CA ARG A 180 -8.22 -6.17 -7.19
C ARG A 180 -8.48 -4.94 -8.06
N GLN A 181 -8.28 -5.05 -9.37
CA GLN A 181 -8.56 -3.95 -10.29
C GLN A 181 -10.04 -3.62 -10.36
N ASP A 182 -10.90 -4.63 -10.37
CA ASP A 182 -12.34 -4.46 -10.37
C ASP A 182 -12.85 -3.80 -9.08
N ARG A 183 -12.32 -4.20 -7.92
CA ARG A 183 -12.68 -3.60 -6.62
C ARG A 183 -12.18 -2.15 -6.50
N ALA A 184 -10.96 -1.86 -6.90
CA ALA A 184 -10.43 -0.50 -6.92
C ALA A 184 -11.23 0.41 -7.87
N GLY A 185 -11.73 -0.12 -8.99
CA GLY A 185 -12.62 0.58 -9.91
C GLY A 185 -14.01 0.87 -9.31
N GLN A 186 -14.57 -0.08 -8.56
CA GLN A 186 -15.85 0.06 -7.87
C GLN A 186 -15.78 1.07 -6.73
N ASP A 187 -14.74 1.02 -5.89
CA ASP A 187 -14.55 1.97 -4.80
C ASP A 187 -14.41 3.42 -5.30
N HIS A 188 -13.79 3.62 -6.47
CA HIS A 188 -13.70 4.94 -7.10
C HIS A 188 -15.04 5.41 -7.65
N ALA A 189 -15.84 4.52 -8.26
CA ALA A 189 -17.17 4.85 -8.77
C ALA A 189 -18.13 5.20 -7.63
N ASP A 190 -18.15 4.41 -6.54
CA ASP A 190 -18.98 4.66 -5.36
C ASP A 190 -18.59 5.95 -4.63
N HIS A 191 -17.31 6.32 -4.68
CA HIS A 191 -16.86 7.58 -4.09
C HIS A 191 -17.30 8.79 -4.92
N GLN A 192 -17.24 8.70 -6.25
CA GLN A 192 -17.71 9.75 -7.16
C GLN A 192 -19.23 9.95 -7.04
N ASP A 193 -20.01 8.88 -7.04
CA ASP A 193 -21.48 8.95 -6.87
C ASP A 193 -21.86 9.59 -5.52
N ARG A 194 -21.10 9.31 -4.47
CA ARG A 194 -21.36 9.89 -3.13
C ARG A 194 -21.05 11.38 -3.09
N VAL A 195 -19.98 11.83 -3.76
CA VAL A 195 -19.63 13.25 -3.87
C VAL A 195 -20.66 14.02 -4.71
N GLU A 196 -21.06 13.47 -5.85
CA GLU A 196 -22.10 14.09 -6.71
C GLU A 196 -23.45 14.19 -5.99
N HIS A 197 -23.84 13.20 -5.19
CA HIS A 197 -25.07 13.24 -4.39
C HIS A 197 -25.01 14.30 -3.29
N GLN A 198 -23.86 14.48 -2.63
CA GLN A 198 -23.68 15.51 -1.61
C GLN A 198 -23.74 16.92 -2.21
N ASP A 199 -23.13 17.14 -3.35
CA ASP A 199 -23.17 18.43 -4.05
C ASP A 199 -24.58 18.76 -4.57
N ALA A 200 -25.34 17.76 -5.06
CA ALA A 200 -26.73 17.93 -5.47
C ALA A 200 -27.67 18.25 -4.30
N GLU A 201 -27.45 17.66 -3.12
CA GLU A 201 -28.22 18.01 -1.91
C GLU A 201 -27.86 19.41 -1.37
N HIS A 202 -26.61 19.81 -1.50
CA HIS A 202 -26.16 21.14 -1.08
C HIS A 202 -26.78 22.24 -1.96
N HIS A 203 -26.85 22.03 -3.26
CA HIS A 203 -27.51 22.95 -4.21
C HIS A 203 -29.01 23.07 -3.95
N ARG A 204 -29.73 21.98 -3.68
CA ARG A 204 -31.16 22.00 -3.37
C ARG A 204 -31.49 22.71 -2.06
N ARG A 205 -30.60 22.72 -1.09
CA ARG A 205 -30.79 23.47 0.18
C ARG A 205 -30.60 24.97 0.00
N HIS A 206 -29.73 25.39 -0.92
CA HIS A 206 -29.50 26.82 -1.20
C HIS A 206 -30.67 27.46 -1.97
N ASP A 207 -31.26 26.75 -2.92
CA ASP A 207 -32.39 27.26 -3.72
C ASP A 207 -33.68 27.43 -2.88
N ASN A 208 -33.83 26.62 -1.83
CA ASN A 208 -35.03 26.69 -0.97
C ASN A 208 -34.97 27.78 0.10
N THR A 209 -33.84 28.50 0.23
CA THR A 209 -33.66 29.59 1.22
C THR A 209 -33.82 30.98 0.60
N THR A 210 -33.85 31.09 -0.74
CA THR A 210 -33.94 32.39 -1.45
C THR A 210 -35.36 32.71 -1.94
N GLY A 211 -36.35 31.86 -1.66
CA GLY A 211 -37.73 31.95 -2.14
C GLY A 211 -38.77 32.38 -1.07
N ARG A 212 -38.37 33.23 -0.10
CA ARG A 212 -39.35 33.74 0.86
C ARG A 212 -39.15 35.24 1.15
#